data_192a0709d5df3c5090fc090c96ae066b
#
_entry.id   192a0709d5df3c5090fc090c96ae066b
#
_cell.length_a   1.000
_cell.length_b   1.000
_cell.length_c   1.000
_cell.angle_alpha   90.00
_cell.angle_beta   90.00
_cell.angle_gamma   90.00
#
_symmetry.space_group_name_H-M   'P 1'
#
loop_
_entity.id
_entity.type
_entity.pdbx_description
1 polymer ?
#
loop_
_entity_poly.entity_id
_entity_poly.type
_entity_poly.pdbx_seq_one_letter_code
_entity_poly.pdbx_strand_id
1 'polypeptide(L)'
;MYSLRERKGHAYQEVGEPRDDDYLYCEKCQNFFIDSCAAHGPPTFVKDSAVDKGHPNRSALTLPPGLRIRPSGIPEAGLGVWNEAHDLPLGLHFGPYEGQVTEDEEAANSGYSWLITKGRNCYEYVDGKDESWANWMRYVNCARDDEEQNLVAFQYHRQIFYRTCRVVRPGCELLVWYGDEYGQELGIKWGSKWKKELTAGITIHPCPSCSLAFSSQRFLSQHVERSHPSQSLPRASARRGLQPEGPCPDNQQQQHSAKASKEVCDPLQSSQVS
;
A
#
# COMPACT_ATOMS: atom_id res chain seq x y z
N MET A 1 -58.14 -36.26 11.01
CA MET A 1 -57.52 -34.93 11.15
C MET A 1 -56.05 -35.10 11.44
N TYR A 2 -55.19 -34.94 10.45
CA TYR A 2 -53.75 -35.03 10.61
C TYR A 2 -53.17 -33.63 10.70
N SER A 3 -52.57 -33.29 11.88
CA SER A 3 -51.92 -32.04 12.12
C SER A 3 -50.53 -32.02 11.47
N LEU A 4 -50.31 -31.12 10.53
CA LEU A 4 -49.02 -30.87 9.93
C LEU A 4 -48.17 -30.09 10.93
N ARG A 5 -47.06 -30.69 11.38
CA ARG A 5 -46.03 -30.01 12.16
C ARG A 5 -45.28 -29.00 11.23
N GLU A 6 -45.37 -27.74 11.56
CA GLU A 6 -44.51 -26.73 10.97
C GLU A 6 -43.01 -27.02 11.27
N ARG A 7 -42.24 -27.26 10.20
CA ARG A 7 -40.77 -27.27 10.31
C ARG A 7 -40.30 -25.83 10.42
N LYS A 8 -39.80 -25.46 11.60
CA LYS A 8 -38.98 -24.22 11.76
C LYS A 8 -37.72 -24.42 10.92
N GLY A 9 -37.64 -23.73 9.80
CA GLY A 9 -36.42 -23.63 8.99
C GLY A 9 -35.38 -22.88 9.79
N HIS A 10 -34.31 -23.54 10.20
CA HIS A 10 -33.08 -22.87 10.59
C HIS A 10 -32.50 -22.26 9.33
N ALA A 11 -32.46 -20.92 9.26
CA ALA A 11 -31.67 -20.24 8.26
C ALA A 11 -30.20 -20.59 8.55
N TYR A 12 -29.61 -21.41 7.71
CA TYR A 12 -28.17 -21.55 7.64
C TYR A 12 -27.63 -20.22 7.13
N GLN A 13 -26.97 -19.45 8.00
CA GLN A 13 -26.08 -18.39 7.58
C GLN A 13 -24.89 -19.13 6.93
N GLU A 14 -24.75 -19.02 5.61
CA GLU A 14 -23.50 -19.37 4.96
C GLU A 14 -22.41 -18.48 5.56
N VAL A 15 -21.58 -19.08 6.39
CA VAL A 15 -20.32 -18.47 6.81
C VAL A 15 -19.46 -18.52 5.55
N GLY A 16 -19.40 -17.39 4.82
CA GLY A 16 -18.56 -17.27 3.64
C GLY A 16 -17.12 -17.60 4.01
N GLU A 17 -16.39 -18.24 3.10
CA GLU A 17 -14.96 -18.49 3.30
C GLU A 17 -14.24 -17.14 3.56
N PRO A 18 -13.31 -17.10 4.54
CA PRO A 18 -12.55 -15.89 4.82
C PRO A 18 -11.84 -15.41 3.55
N ARG A 19 -11.85 -14.10 3.31
CA ARG A 19 -11.12 -13.48 2.20
C ARG A 19 -9.67 -13.26 2.60
N ASP A 20 -8.79 -13.06 1.62
CA ASP A 20 -7.37 -12.80 1.87
C ASP A 20 -7.16 -11.54 2.72
N ASP A 21 -8.04 -10.53 2.63
CA ASP A 21 -7.99 -9.29 3.41
C ASP A 21 -8.77 -9.33 4.74
N ASP A 22 -9.23 -10.51 5.18
CA ASP A 22 -9.79 -10.71 6.53
C ASP A 22 -8.71 -11.09 7.56
N TYR A 23 -7.46 -11.28 7.12
CA TYR A 23 -6.37 -11.71 7.98
C TYR A 23 -5.50 -10.55 8.44
N LEU A 24 -5.10 -10.61 9.70
CA LEU A 24 -4.10 -9.76 10.33
C LEU A 24 -2.84 -10.58 10.61
N TYR A 25 -1.69 -9.91 10.66
CA TYR A 25 -0.40 -10.55 10.89
C TYR A 25 0.13 -10.26 12.30
N CYS A 26 0.51 -11.31 13.03
CA CYS A 26 1.16 -11.17 14.32
C CYS A 26 2.68 -11.12 14.16
N GLU A 27 3.28 -9.97 14.39
CA GLU A 27 4.74 -9.76 14.28
C GLU A 27 5.56 -10.64 15.24
N LYS A 28 4.98 -11.04 16.38
CA LYS A 28 5.67 -11.88 17.38
C LYS A 28 5.65 -13.36 17.02
N CYS A 29 4.53 -13.87 16.49
CA CYS A 29 4.37 -15.26 16.06
C CYS A 29 4.81 -15.47 14.62
N GLN A 30 4.86 -14.41 13.80
CA GLN A 30 5.07 -14.45 12.35
C GLN A 30 4.02 -15.30 11.65
N ASN A 31 2.76 -15.19 12.09
CA ASN A 31 1.61 -15.92 11.55
C ASN A 31 0.41 -15.02 11.36
N PHE A 32 -0.43 -15.38 10.39
CA PHE A 32 -1.72 -14.75 10.16
C PHE A 32 -2.78 -15.25 11.14
N PHE A 33 -3.75 -14.39 11.44
CA PHE A 33 -4.88 -14.71 12.30
C PHE A 33 -6.11 -13.88 11.88
N ILE A 34 -7.30 -14.36 12.27
CA ILE A 34 -8.55 -13.63 12.17
C ILE A 34 -8.94 -13.23 13.58
N ASP A 35 -9.36 -11.99 13.78
CA ASP A 35 -9.83 -11.38 15.05
C ASP A 35 -8.78 -11.34 16.17
N SER A 36 -8.15 -12.46 16.52
CA SER A 36 -7.25 -12.55 17.67
C SER A 36 -6.15 -13.60 17.48
N CYS A 37 -4.91 -13.21 17.75
CA CYS A 37 -3.78 -14.15 17.78
C CYS A 37 -3.92 -15.07 19.01
N ALA A 38 -3.84 -16.38 18.81
CA ALA A 38 -4.01 -17.37 19.88
C ALA A 38 -3.01 -17.20 21.04
N ALA A 39 -1.79 -16.70 20.74
CA ALA A 39 -0.75 -16.52 21.76
C ALA A 39 -0.67 -15.10 22.33
N HIS A 40 -1.05 -14.08 21.56
CA HIS A 40 -0.83 -12.66 21.94
C HIS A 40 -2.12 -11.84 22.03
N GLY A 41 -3.28 -12.45 21.80
CA GLY A 41 -4.56 -11.78 21.89
C GLY A 41 -4.89 -10.91 20.66
N PRO A 42 -5.90 -10.03 20.80
CA PRO A 42 -6.34 -9.15 19.71
C PRO A 42 -5.28 -8.08 19.39
N PRO A 43 -5.25 -7.57 18.15
CA PRO A 43 -4.36 -6.49 17.77
C PRO A 43 -4.73 -5.18 18.47
N THR A 44 -3.75 -4.33 18.71
CA THR A 44 -3.97 -3.00 19.28
C THR A 44 -4.02 -1.97 18.16
N PHE A 45 -5.15 -1.29 18.02
CA PHE A 45 -5.33 -0.18 17.10
C PHE A 45 -5.26 1.15 17.85
N VAL A 46 -4.42 2.07 17.35
CA VAL A 46 -4.38 3.45 17.82
C VAL A 46 -5.50 4.22 17.16
N LYS A 47 -6.28 4.92 17.96
CA LYS A 47 -7.38 5.75 17.46
C LYS A 47 -6.88 7.11 17.05
N ASP A 48 -7.34 7.57 15.89
CA ASP A 48 -7.16 8.94 15.45
C ASP A 48 -7.89 9.93 16.37
N SER A 49 -7.39 11.16 16.44
CA SER A 49 -8.17 12.25 17.04
C SER A 49 -9.39 12.53 16.15
N ALA A 50 -10.58 12.60 16.76
CA ALA A 50 -11.82 12.75 16.01
C ALA A 50 -11.95 14.17 15.41
N VAL A 51 -12.04 14.26 14.08
CA VAL A 51 -12.25 15.52 13.34
C VAL A 51 -13.19 15.23 12.16
N ASP A 52 -14.21 16.05 11.99
CA ASP A 52 -15.19 15.87 10.93
C ASP A 52 -14.57 16.04 9.54
N LYS A 53 -15.03 15.24 8.57
CA LYS A 53 -14.65 15.39 7.17
C LYS A 53 -15.10 16.73 6.62
N GLY A 54 -14.25 17.33 5.77
CA GLY A 54 -14.46 18.67 5.22
C GLY A 54 -13.78 19.80 6.02
N HIS A 55 -13.19 19.51 7.19
CA HIS A 55 -12.41 20.51 7.92
C HIS A 55 -11.08 20.78 7.19
N PRO A 56 -10.69 22.05 6.90
CA PRO A 56 -9.55 22.37 6.05
C PRO A 56 -8.21 21.76 6.49
N ASN A 57 -8.00 21.63 7.80
CA ASN A 57 -6.77 21.06 8.37
C ASN A 57 -7.00 19.69 9.00
N ARG A 58 -7.99 18.95 8.53
CA ARG A 58 -8.39 17.68 9.13
C ARG A 58 -7.23 16.71 9.24
N SER A 59 -6.47 16.56 8.20
CA SER A 59 -5.37 15.61 8.15
C SER A 59 -4.35 15.81 9.27
N ALA A 60 -3.99 17.05 9.58
CA ALA A 60 -3.08 17.33 10.69
C ALA A 60 -3.74 17.16 12.07
N LEU A 61 -5.03 17.50 12.18
CA LEU A 61 -5.76 17.47 13.44
C LEU A 61 -6.17 16.06 13.88
N THR A 62 -6.23 15.09 12.95
CA THR A 62 -6.51 13.69 13.27
C THR A 62 -5.33 12.95 13.90
N LEU A 63 -4.16 13.60 14.03
CA LEU A 63 -2.96 13.00 14.57
C LEU A 63 -3.19 12.43 15.99
N PRO A 64 -2.82 11.16 16.25
CA PRO A 64 -2.91 10.58 17.58
C PRO A 64 -1.98 11.28 18.59
N PRO A 65 -2.34 11.32 19.87
CA PRO A 65 -1.47 11.83 20.92
C PRO A 65 -0.13 11.10 20.95
N GLY A 66 0.96 11.85 21.15
CA GLY A 66 2.33 11.30 21.20
C GLY A 66 3.05 11.27 19.87
N LEU A 67 2.34 11.51 18.78
CA LEU A 67 2.93 11.73 17.46
C LEU A 67 2.98 13.24 17.15
N ARG A 68 3.93 13.64 16.29
CA ARG A 68 4.06 15.01 15.81
C ARG A 68 4.39 15.08 14.34
N ILE A 69 3.75 16.00 13.63
CA ILE A 69 4.11 16.36 12.25
C ILE A 69 5.17 17.45 12.32
N ARG A 70 6.32 17.21 11.67
CA ARG A 70 7.43 18.15 11.54
C ARG A 70 8.24 17.86 10.27
N PRO A 71 9.24 18.67 9.89
CA PRO A 71 10.08 18.37 8.72
C PRO A 71 10.63 16.95 8.76
N SER A 72 10.56 16.26 7.62
CA SER A 72 11.08 14.90 7.46
C SER A 72 12.61 14.87 7.58
N GLY A 73 13.14 13.74 8.05
CA GLY A 73 14.56 13.43 7.98
C GLY A 73 15.02 13.05 6.57
N ILE A 74 14.07 12.77 5.66
CA ILE A 74 14.35 12.49 4.25
C ILE A 74 14.46 13.82 3.50
N PRO A 75 15.58 14.11 2.83
CA PRO A 75 15.74 15.32 2.04
C PRO A 75 14.60 15.50 1.03
N GLU A 76 14.07 16.71 0.94
CA GLU A 76 13.01 17.11 0.00
C GLU A 76 11.64 16.46 0.19
N ALA A 77 11.48 15.55 1.17
CA ALA A 77 10.19 14.89 1.44
C ALA A 77 9.17 15.80 2.16
N GLY A 78 9.52 17.03 2.49
CA GLY A 78 8.64 17.98 3.16
C GLY A 78 8.38 17.60 4.62
N LEU A 79 7.12 17.34 4.97
CA LEU A 79 6.73 16.97 6.33
C LEU A 79 6.75 15.45 6.53
N GLY A 80 7.01 15.02 7.76
CA GLY A 80 6.96 13.65 8.21
C GLY A 80 6.27 13.52 9.56
N VAL A 81 5.98 12.30 9.97
CA VAL A 81 5.37 11.99 11.27
C VAL A 81 6.42 11.39 12.18
N TRP A 82 6.53 11.91 13.38
CA TRP A 82 7.54 11.53 14.36
C TRP A 82 6.90 11.02 15.65
N ASN A 83 7.45 9.97 16.20
CA ASN A 83 7.12 9.56 17.56
C ASN A 83 7.85 10.44 18.57
N GLU A 84 7.14 11.06 19.52
CA GLU A 84 7.76 11.93 20.54
C GLU A 84 7.51 11.50 21.98
N ALA A 85 6.53 10.65 22.24
CA ALA A 85 6.10 10.40 23.61
C ALA A 85 6.78 9.19 24.28
N HIS A 86 6.57 8.00 23.74
CA HIS A 86 7.04 6.74 24.32
C HIS A 86 7.26 5.71 23.22
N ASP A 87 7.91 4.60 23.56
CA ASP A 87 8.12 3.51 22.61
C ASP A 87 6.79 3.01 22.04
N LEU A 88 6.68 3.02 20.70
CA LEU A 88 5.59 2.34 20.01
C LEU A 88 5.97 0.86 19.90
N PRO A 89 5.17 -0.03 20.49
CA PRO A 89 5.51 -1.45 20.51
C PRO A 89 5.40 -2.08 19.12
N LEU A 90 6.08 -3.20 18.93
CA LEU A 90 5.95 -4.07 17.76
C LEU A 90 4.51 -4.56 17.59
N GLY A 91 3.97 -4.48 16.36
CA GLY A 91 2.64 -4.95 16.03
C GLY A 91 1.52 -3.97 16.40
N LEU A 92 1.84 -2.69 16.65
CA LEU A 92 0.85 -1.63 16.86
C LEU A 92 0.25 -1.21 15.52
N HIS A 93 -1.08 -1.08 15.44
CA HIS A 93 -1.80 -0.78 14.21
C HIS A 93 -2.31 0.66 14.18
N PHE A 94 -2.25 1.27 13.00
CA PHE A 94 -2.78 2.61 12.70
C PHE A 94 -3.70 2.53 11.49
N GLY A 95 -4.75 3.32 11.48
CA GLY A 95 -5.66 3.42 10.35
C GLY A 95 -7.11 3.21 10.70
N PRO A 96 -7.96 3.19 9.67
CA PRO A 96 -7.60 3.11 8.25
C PRO A 96 -6.99 4.40 7.71
N TYR A 97 -6.19 4.28 6.63
CA TYR A 97 -5.77 5.41 5.82
C TYR A 97 -7.00 6.05 5.18
N GLU A 98 -7.18 7.33 5.37
CA GLU A 98 -8.35 8.06 4.88
C GLU A 98 -8.03 8.99 3.72
N GLY A 99 -8.97 9.12 2.81
CA GLY A 99 -8.91 9.94 1.62
C GLY A 99 -10.16 9.78 0.78
N GLN A 100 -10.12 10.27 -0.45
CA GLN A 100 -11.19 10.06 -1.43
C GLN A 100 -10.97 8.72 -2.13
N VAL A 101 -12.01 7.89 -2.19
CA VAL A 101 -11.95 6.62 -2.90
C VAL A 101 -12.35 6.85 -4.35
N THR A 102 -11.54 6.38 -5.29
CA THR A 102 -11.75 6.59 -6.73
C THR A 102 -11.22 5.38 -7.52
N GLU A 103 -11.79 5.15 -8.70
CA GLU A 103 -11.28 4.20 -9.69
C GLU A 103 -10.39 4.89 -10.74
N ASP A 104 -10.22 6.22 -10.63
CA ASP A 104 -9.41 7.01 -11.55
C ASP A 104 -7.91 6.68 -11.37
N GLU A 105 -7.29 6.24 -12.45
CA GLU A 105 -5.86 5.94 -12.48
C GLU A 105 -4.97 7.19 -12.28
N GLU A 106 -5.47 8.40 -12.56
CA GLU A 106 -4.72 9.62 -12.30
C GLU A 106 -4.47 9.83 -10.81
N ALA A 107 -5.37 9.34 -9.95
CA ALA A 107 -5.18 9.37 -8.51
C ALA A 107 -3.93 8.59 -8.06
N ALA A 108 -3.52 7.54 -8.80
CA ALA A 108 -2.31 6.78 -8.52
C ALA A 108 -1.04 7.65 -8.56
N ASN A 109 -1.08 8.76 -9.30
CA ASN A 109 0.06 9.67 -9.49
C ASN A 109 0.01 10.89 -8.55
N SER A 110 -0.89 10.89 -7.56
CA SER A 110 -1.02 12.01 -6.61
C SER A 110 0.13 12.08 -5.58
N GLY A 111 0.87 10.99 -5.41
CA GLY A 111 1.86 10.84 -4.33
C GLY A 111 1.24 10.57 -2.95
N TYR A 112 -0.09 10.54 -2.83
CA TYR A 112 -0.84 10.33 -1.59
C TYR A 112 -1.82 9.16 -1.66
N SER A 113 -1.68 8.30 -2.66
CA SER A 113 -2.65 7.22 -2.92
C SER A 113 -2.13 5.86 -2.54
N TRP A 114 -3.05 5.01 -2.09
CA TRP A 114 -2.86 3.58 -1.94
C TRP A 114 -3.83 2.82 -2.84
N LEU A 115 -3.34 1.75 -3.49
CA LEU A 115 -4.17 0.84 -4.25
C LEU A 115 -4.96 -0.05 -3.29
N ILE A 116 -6.23 -0.29 -3.56
CA ILE A 116 -7.08 -1.25 -2.86
C ILE A 116 -7.47 -2.35 -3.85
N THR A 117 -7.15 -3.60 -3.54
CA THR A 117 -7.54 -4.74 -4.37
C THR A 117 -8.95 -5.20 -4.00
N LYS A 118 -9.80 -5.38 -5.00
CA LYS A 118 -11.16 -5.92 -4.84
C LYS A 118 -11.28 -7.39 -5.27
N GLY A 119 -10.15 -8.05 -5.57
CA GLY A 119 -10.04 -9.37 -6.16
C GLY A 119 -10.08 -9.33 -7.70
N ARG A 120 -9.56 -10.41 -8.34
CA ARG A 120 -9.55 -10.66 -9.78
C ARG A 120 -9.40 -9.42 -10.68
N ASN A 121 -8.27 -8.71 -10.58
CA ASN A 121 -7.93 -7.54 -11.42
C ASN A 121 -8.91 -6.36 -11.28
N CYS A 122 -9.61 -6.23 -10.17
CA CYS A 122 -10.44 -5.09 -9.85
C CYS A 122 -9.76 -4.27 -8.75
N TYR A 123 -9.56 -2.98 -9.00
CA TYR A 123 -8.80 -2.09 -8.13
C TYR A 123 -9.54 -0.77 -7.92
N GLU A 124 -9.29 -0.13 -6.80
CA GLU A 124 -9.63 1.27 -6.54
C GLU A 124 -8.47 1.92 -5.79
N TYR A 125 -8.51 3.24 -5.66
CA TYR A 125 -7.50 4.00 -4.94
C TYR A 125 -8.14 4.75 -3.80
N VAL A 126 -7.45 4.82 -2.66
CA VAL A 126 -7.73 5.80 -1.62
C VAL A 126 -6.71 6.91 -1.73
N ASP A 127 -7.14 8.12 -2.10
CA ASP A 127 -6.28 9.28 -2.34
C ASP A 127 -6.39 10.29 -1.20
N GLY A 128 -5.29 10.45 -0.46
CA GLY A 128 -5.15 11.41 0.64
C GLY A 128 -4.65 12.80 0.22
N LYS A 129 -4.71 13.16 -1.07
CA LYS A 129 -4.26 14.47 -1.57
C LYS A 129 -5.04 15.62 -0.95
N ASP A 130 -6.34 15.49 -0.81
CA ASP A 130 -7.21 16.49 -0.19
C ASP A 130 -7.12 16.39 1.35
N GLU A 131 -6.51 17.39 1.99
CA GLU A 131 -6.30 17.44 3.43
C GLU A 131 -7.58 17.47 4.25
N SER A 132 -8.68 17.92 3.67
CA SER A 132 -9.98 17.97 4.33
C SER A 132 -10.67 16.61 4.42
N TRP A 133 -10.28 15.64 3.57
CA TRP A 133 -10.80 14.27 3.53
C TRP A 133 -9.81 13.25 4.10
N ALA A 134 -8.52 13.54 4.01
CA ALA A 134 -7.46 12.67 4.51
C ALA A 134 -7.32 12.69 6.03
N ASN A 135 -6.61 11.70 6.57
CA ASN A 135 -6.11 11.72 7.94
C ASN A 135 -4.57 11.93 7.97
N TRP A 136 -4.03 11.97 9.17
CA TRP A 136 -2.60 12.22 9.44
C TRP A 136 -1.66 11.24 8.74
N MET A 137 -2.13 10.05 8.37
CA MET A 137 -1.32 9.03 7.72
C MET A 137 -0.79 9.47 6.34
N ARG A 138 -1.40 10.52 5.74
CA ARG A 138 -0.88 11.12 4.49
C ARG A 138 0.52 11.73 4.63
N TYR A 139 0.91 12.12 5.84
CA TYR A 139 2.24 12.70 6.13
C TYR A 139 3.32 11.64 6.41
N VAL A 140 2.96 10.36 6.51
CA VAL A 140 3.93 9.28 6.69
C VAL A 140 4.65 9.03 5.38
N ASN A 141 5.96 9.28 5.36
CA ASN A 141 6.79 9.09 4.18
C ASN A 141 7.16 7.63 3.95
N CYS A 142 7.52 7.30 2.70
CA CYS A 142 8.02 5.99 2.36
C CYS A 142 9.47 5.81 2.83
N ALA A 143 9.79 4.65 3.38
CA ALA A 143 11.16 4.27 3.69
C ALA A 143 11.98 4.13 2.40
N ARG A 144 13.25 4.55 2.42
CA ARG A 144 14.18 4.42 1.30
C ARG A 144 14.81 3.03 1.22
N ASP A 145 14.86 2.35 2.36
CA ASP A 145 15.36 0.99 2.49
C ASP A 145 14.71 0.26 3.67
N ASP A 146 15.05 -1.03 3.81
CA ASP A 146 14.51 -1.90 4.87
C ASP A 146 15.11 -1.62 6.26
N GLU A 147 16.21 -0.88 6.36
CA GLU A 147 16.79 -0.48 7.64
C GLU A 147 16.01 0.70 8.25
N GLU A 148 15.53 1.63 7.42
CA GLU A 148 14.71 2.76 7.85
C GLU A 148 13.25 2.37 8.12
N GLN A 149 12.73 1.36 7.41
CA GLN A 149 11.34 0.96 7.52
C GLN A 149 10.99 0.55 8.94
N ASN A 150 9.97 1.18 9.51
CA ASN A 150 9.41 0.82 10.81
C ASN A 150 7.90 0.59 10.78
N LEU A 151 7.26 0.88 9.66
CA LEU A 151 5.86 0.59 9.39
C LEU A 151 5.70 -0.28 8.15
N VAL A 152 4.72 -1.18 8.19
CA VAL A 152 4.28 -2.00 7.06
C VAL A 152 2.86 -1.58 6.68
N ALA A 153 2.65 -1.24 5.40
CA ALA A 153 1.32 -1.04 4.86
C ALA A 153 0.72 -2.37 4.42
N PHE A 154 -0.55 -2.58 4.75
CA PHE A 154 -1.30 -3.77 4.37
C PHE A 154 -2.78 -3.45 4.17
N GLN A 155 -3.46 -4.28 3.40
CA GLN A 155 -4.90 -4.19 3.22
C GLN A 155 -5.62 -5.06 4.25
N TYR A 156 -6.69 -4.51 4.84
CA TYR A 156 -7.61 -5.22 5.74
C TYR A 156 -9.02 -4.67 5.55
N HIS A 157 -9.99 -5.55 5.27
CA HIS A 157 -11.38 -5.19 4.99
C HIS A 157 -11.52 -4.07 3.93
N ARG A 158 -10.77 -4.17 2.83
CA ARG A 158 -10.74 -3.18 1.75
C ARG A 158 -10.32 -1.77 2.18
N GLN A 159 -9.51 -1.69 3.20
CA GLN A 159 -8.93 -0.45 3.69
C GLN A 159 -7.43 -0.65 3.93
N ILE A 160 -6.67 0.42 3.87
CA ILE A 160 -5.23 0.38 4.10
C ILE A 160 -4.93 0.75 5.55
N PHE A 161 -4.13 -0.07 6.18
CA PHE A 161 -3.63 0.12 7.54
C PHE A 161 -2.11 0.09 7.55
N TYR A 162 -1.51 0.67 8.59
CA TYR A 162 -0.10 0.53 8.88
C TYR A 162 0.07 -0.24 10.19
N ARG A 163 1.10 -1.08 10.28
CA ARG A 163 1.50 -1.70 11.56
C ARG A 163 3.00 -1.52 11.78
N THR A 164 3.42 -1.37 13.03
CA THR A 164 4.85 -1.31 13.38
C THR A 164 5.49 -2.68 13.18
N CYS A 165 6.55 -2.74 12.38
CA CYS A 165 7.35 -3.95 12.15
C CYS A 165 8.61 -4.01 13.05
N ARG A 166 8.81 -2.97 13.85
CA ARG A 166 9.81 -2.88 14.93
C ARG A 166 9.34 -1.91 16.00
N VAL A 167 10.01 -1.88 17.14
CA VAL A 167 9.77 -0.85 18.16
C VAL A 167 10.23 0.50 17.62
N VAL A 168 9.34 1.51 17.64
CA VAL A 168 9.68 2.87 17.21
C VAL A 168 9.86 3.74 18.45
N ARG A 169 11.10 4.17 18.70
CA ARG A 169 11.46 4.97 19.87
C ARG A 169 11.09 6.43 19.70
N PRO A 170 10.96 7.20 20.79
CA PRO A 170 10.85 8.66 20.72
C PRO A 170 12.01 9.26 19.92
N GLY A 171 11.69 10.26 19.09
CA GLY A 171 12.64 10.91 18.19
C GLY A 171 12.85 10.20 16.85
N CYS A 172 12.17 9.08 16.59
CA CYS A 172 12.20 8.41 15.30
C CYS A 172 11.03 8.85 14.42
N GLU A 173 11.29 9.05 13.13
CA GLU A 173 10.27 9.25 12.11
C GLU A 173 9.58 7.93 11.76
N LEU A 174 8.27 7.98 11.54
CA LEU A 174 7.49 6.87 11.05
C LEU A 174 7.67 6.76 9.54
N LEU A 175 8.24 5.65 9.08
CA LEU A 175 8.54 5.39 7.68
C LEU A 175 7.91 4.07 7.25
N VAL A 176 7.08 4.13 6.20
CA VAL A 176 6.25 3.01 5.75
C VAL A 176 6.76 2.41 4.45
N TRP A 177 6.57 1.10 4.29
CA TRP A 177 6.65 0.42 3.02
C TRP A 177 5.64 -0.71 2.92
N TYR A 178 5.52 -1.32 1.75
CA TYR A 178 4.60 -2.43 1.51
C TYR A 178 4.96 -3.64 2.37
N GLY A 179 3.93 -4.36 2.86
CA GLY A 179 4.09 -5.72 3.36
C GLY A 179 4.45 -6.70 2.25
N ASP A 180 5.05 -7.85 2.61
CA ASP A 180 5.50 -8.83 1.63
C ASP A 180 4.33 -9.32 0.73
N GLU A 181 3.15 -9.58 1.29
CA GLU A 181 1.97 -10.04 0.56
C GLU A 181 1.44 -8.94 -0.37
N TYR A 182 1.21 -7.75 0.17
CA TYR A 182 0.72 -6.62 -0.60
C TYR A 182 1.72 -6.21 -1.69
N GLY A 183 3.02 -6.25 -1.39
CA GLY A 183 4.08 -6.02 -2.37
C GLY A 183 4.13 -7.10 -3.47
N GLN A 184 3.85 -8.36 -3.14
CA GLN A 184 3.80 -9.45 -4.13
C GLN A 184 2.68 -9.26 -5.15
N GLU A 185 1.49 -8.83 -4.72
CA GLU A 185 0.39 -8.50 -5.62
C GLU A 185 0.75 -7.39 -6.62
N LEU A 186 1.60 -6.45 -6.18
CA LEU A 186 2.12 -5.35 -7.00
C LEU A 186 3.40 -5.73 -7.78
N GLY A 187 3.90 -6.96 -7.61
CA GLY A 187 5.14 -7.45 -8.25
C GLY A 187 6.41 -6.81 -7.70
N ILE A 188 6.36 -6.16 -6.54
CA ILE A 188 7.48 -5.45 -5.91
C ILE A 188 8.27 -6.41 -5.02
N LYS A 189 9.61 -6.41 -5.16
CA LYS A 189 10.57 -7.04 -4.26
C LYS A 189 11.32 -5.93 -3.53
N TRP A 190 11.31 -5.95 -2.19
CA TRP A 190 11.86 -4.88 -1.36
C TRP A 190 13.00 -5.34 -0.47
N GLY A 191 13.94 -4.42 -0.21
CA GLY A 191 14.98 -4.56 0.78
C GLY A 191 16.09 -5.58 0.45
N SER A 192 16.79 -6.03 1.47
CA SER A 192 17.91 -6.96 1.34
C SER A 192 17.48 -8.40 1.01
N LYS A 193 16.19 -8.73 1.15
CA LYS A 193 15.67 -10.09 0.90
C LYS A 193 15.86 -10.51 -0.56
N TRP A 194 15.61 -9.65 -1.53
CA TRP A 194 15.77 -9.98 -2.94
C TRP A 194 17.23 -10.24 -3.33
N LYS A 195 18.20 -9.61 -2.63
CA LYS A 195 19.63 -9.88 -2.85
C LYS A 195 19.98 -11.32 -2.48
N LYS A 196 19.36 -11.86 -1.42
CA LYS A 196 19.52 -13.27 -1.01
C LYS A 196 18.85 -14.21 -2.02
N GLU A 197 17.68 -13.86 -2.53
CA GLU A 197 16.97 -14.63 -3.56
C GLU A 197 17.78 -14.70 -4.86
N LEU A 198 18.41 -13.60 -5.28
CA LEU A 198 19.32 -13.57 -6.43
C LEU A 198 20.50 -14.53 -6.25
N THR A 199 21.09 -14.57 -5.05
CA THR A 199 22.20 -15.49 -4.71
C THR A 199 21.75 -16.97 -4.73
N ALA A 200 20.47 -17.22 -4.45
CA ALA A 200 19.85 -18.55 -4.51
C ALA A 200 19.44 -18.97 -5.95
N GLY A 201 19.75 -18.16 -6.98
CA GLY A 201 19.44 -18.46 -8.37
C GLY A 201 18.01 -18.14 -8.82
N ILE A 202 17.26 -17.40 -8.01
CA ILE A 202 15.92 -16.91 -8.37
C ILE A 202 16.08 -15.71 -9.28
N THR A 203 15.39 -15.70 -10.43
CA THR A 203 15.43 -14.59 -11.37
C THR A 203 14.70 -13.37 -10.80
N ILE A 204 15.44 -12.29 -10.57
CA ILE A 204 14.94 -11.02 -10.06
C ILE A 204 15.43 -9.90 -10.98
N HIS A 205 14.62 -8.88 -11.14
CA HIS A 205 14.85 -7.76 -12.04
C HIS A 205 15.02 -6.46 -11.23
N PRO A 206 16.25 -6.12 -10.78
CA PRO A 206 16.51 -4.90 -10.02
C PRO A 206 16.39 -3.66 -10.91
N CYS A 207 15.86 -2.57 -10.33
CA CYS A 207 15.85 -1.28 -10.99
C CYS A 207 17.28 -0.68 -10.97
N PRO A 208 17.79 -0.19 -12.11
CA PRO A 208 19.11 0.44 -12.15
C PRO A 208 19.15 1.81 -11.49
N SER A 209 17.99 2.44 -11.23
CA SER A 209 17.87 3.83 -10.80
C SER A 209 17.43 3.99 -9.35
N CYS A 210 16.93 2.92 -8.73
CA CYS A 210 16.51 2.94 -7.32
C CYS A 210 16.71 1.57 -6.66
N SER A 211 16.42 1.47 -5.35
CA SER A 211 16.62 0.25 -4.56
C SER A 211 15.60 -0.86 -4.79
N LEU A 212 14.59 -0.63 -5.66
CA LEU A 212 13.55 -1.61 -5.92
C LEU A 212 14.00 -2.72 -6.85
N ALA A 213 13.41 -3.88 -6.69
CA ALA A 213 13.53 -5.02 -7.60
C ALA A 213 12.15 -5.63 -7.85
N PHE A 214 12.01 -6.35 -8.97
CA PHE A 214 10.72 -6.85 -9.42
C PHE A 214 10.79 -8.35 -9.73
N SER A 215 9.67 -9.01 -9.57
CA SER A 215 9.53 -10.44 -9.84
C SER A 215 9.51 -10.77 -11.34
N SER A 216 9.37 -9.78 -12.22
CA SER A 216 9.41 -9.95 -13.66
C SER A 216 9.93 -8.71 -14.39
N GLN A 217 10.50 -8.93 -15.59
CA GLN A 217 10.94 -7.85 -16.48
C GLN A 217 9.80 -6.89 -16.84
N ARG A 218 8.57 -7.40 -16.90
CA ARG A 218 7.38 -6.59 -17.21
C ARG A 218 7.13 -5.54 -16.11
N PHE A 219 7.15 -5.95 -14.86
CA PHE A 219 6.97 -5.04 -13.72
C PHE A 219 8.10 -4.02 -13.63
N LEU A 220 9.35 -4.45 -13.89
CA LEU A 220 10.48 -3.52 -13.97
C LEU A 220 10.28 -2.48 -15.06
N SER A 221 9.90 -2.88 -16.29
CA SER A 221 9.70 -1.94 -17.40
C SER A 221 8.60 -0.93 -17.08
N GLN A 222 7.49 -1.38 -16.51
CA GLN A 222 6.40 -0.51 -16.08
C GLN A 222 6.83 0.50 -15.01
N HIS A 223 7.63 0.07 -14.05
CA HIS A 223 8.20 0.94 -13.03
C HIS A 223 9.16 1.98 -13.65
N VAL A 224 10.11 1.58 -14.51
CA VAL A 224 11.06 2.50 -15.14
C VAL A 224 10.33 3.53 -16.01
N GLU A 225 9.35 3.13 -16.80
CA GLU A 225 8.56 4.05 -17.63
C GLU A 225 7.81 5.11 -16.81
N ARG A 226 7.40 4.78 -15.58
CA ARG A 226 6.66 5.68 -14.69
C ARG A 226 7.56 6.54 -13.82
N SER A 227 8.45 5.87 -13.09
CA SER A 227 9.24 6.53 -12.04
C SER A 227 10.57 7.10 -12.54
N HIS A 228 11.06 6.64 -13.72
CA HIS A 228 12.33 7.08 -14.30
C HIS A 228 12.19 7.38 -15.80
N PRO A 229 11.24 8.23 -16.23
CA PRO A 229 10.94 8.46 -17.66
C PRO A 229 12.12 9.00 -18.48
N SER A 230 13.07 9.68 -17.83
CA SER A 230 14.28 10.19 -18.49
C SER A 230 15.32 9.11 -18.88
N GLN A 231 15.14 7.87 -18.43
CA GLN A 231 16.03 6.75 -18.69
C GLN A 231 15.43 5.70 -19.64
N SER A 232 14.23 5.92 -20.15
CA SER A 232 13.66 5.06 -21.19
C SER A 232 14.49 5.23 -22.47
N LEU A 233 15.31 4.23 -22.80
CA LEU A 233 16.04 4.16 -24.07
C LEU A 233 15.06 4.26 -25.23
N PRO A 234 15.39 5.02 -26.30
CA PRO A 234 14.55 5.10 -27.49
C PRO A 234 14.36 3.69 -28.06
N ARG A 235 13.12 3.24 -28.14
CA ARG A 235 12.71 1.99 -28.76
C ARG A 235 13.28 1.99 -30.19
N ALA A 236 14.23 1.10 -30.47
CA ALA A 236 14.72 0.87 -31.80
C ALA A 236 13.53 0.51 -32.71
N SER A 237 13.23 1.40 -33.65
CA SER A 237 12.21 1.22 -34.68
C SER A 237 12.57 0.04 -35.57
N ALA A 238 12.07 -1.14 -35.26
CA ALA A 238 12.08 -2.25 -36.20
C ALA A 238 11.01 -1.97 -37.26
N ARG A 239 11.40 -1.29 -38.35
CA ARG A 239 10.65 -1.30 -39.59
C ARG A 239 10.61 -2.74 -40.13
N ARG A 240 9.45 -3.36 -40.08
CA ARG A 240 9.11 -4.49 -40.97
C ARG A 240 7.79 -4.23 -41.65
N GLY A 241 7.84 -4.46 -42.97
CA GLY A 241 6.91 -4.11 -43.99
C GLY A 241 5.49 -4.61 -43.81
N LEU A 242 4.63 -3.87 -44.44
CA LEU A 242 3.23 -4.10 -44.73
C LEU A 242 2.99 -5.43 -45.45
N GLN A 243 2.00 -6.20 -44.91
CA GLN A 243 1.02 -6.87 -45.77
C GLN A 243 -0.31 -6.96 -45.01
N PRO A 244 -1.47 -6.76 -45.70
CA PRO A 244 -2.79 -6.71 -45.07
C PRO A 244 -3.49 -8.06 -45.22
N GLU A 245 -3.97 -8.61 -44.13
CA GLU A 245 -5.02 -9.66 -44.19
C GLU A 245 -6.02 -9.50 -43.04
N GLY A 246 -7.25 -9.70 -43.40
CA GLY A 246 -8.57 -9.47 -42.91
C GLY A 246 -8.97 -9.73 -41.46
N PRO A 247 -10.23 -9.44 -41.10
CA PRO A 247 -10.66 -9.28 -39.72
C PRO A 247 -10.99 -10.62 -39.06
N CYS A 248 -10.54 -10.79 -37.82
CA CYS A 248 -11.02 -11.84 -36.93
C CYS A 248 -11.32 -11.27 -35.56
N PRO A 249 -12.30 -11.82 -34.83
CA PRO A 249 -13.15 -11.08 -33.91
C PRO A 249 -12.63 -10.90 -32.49
N ASP A 250 -13.18 -9.88 -31.87
CA ASP A 250 -13.16 -9.49 -30.47
C ASP A 250 -12.67 -10.51 -29.45
N ASN A 251 -11.53 -10.20 -28.85
CA ASN A 251 -11.25 -10.62 -27.49
C ASN A 251 -10.56 -9.43 -26.78
N GLN A 252 -11.39 -8.55 -26.24
CA GLN A 252 -10.94 -7.47 -25.36
C GLN A 252 -10.46 -8.07 -24.04
N GLN A 253 -9.23 -8.50 -23.98
CA GLN A 253 -8.50 -8.59 -22.73
C GLN A 253 -7.93 -7.20 -22.43
N GLN A 254 -8.71 -6.41 -21.69
CA GLN A 254 -8.22 -5.22 -21.03
C GLN A 254 -7.16 -5.65 -19.99
N GLN A 255 -5.91 -5.44 -20.34
CA GLN A 255 -4.79 -5.60 -19.43
C GLN A 255 -4.74 -4.37 -18.53
N HIS A 256 -5.40 -4.44 -17.36
CA HIS A 256 -5.23 -3.45 -16.30
C HIS A 256 -3.87 -3.66 -15.64
N SER A 257 -3.00 -2.72 -15.92
CA SER A 257 -1.68 -2.63 -15.30
C SER A 257 -1.86 -2.08 -13.89
N ALA A 258 -1.60 -2.90 -12.86
CA ALA A 258 -1.55 -2.43 -11.47
C ALA A 258 -0.49 -1.33 -11.37
N LYS A 259 -0.93 -0.09 -11.21
CA LYS A 259 -0.05 1.05 -10.91
C LYS A 259 0.16 1.06 -9.41
N ALA A 260 1.40 0.92 -8.97
CA ALA A 260 1.77 1.07 -7.57
C ALA A 260 1.35 2.45 -7.08
N SER A 261 0.48 2.47 -6.11
CA SER A 261 -0.14 3.68 -5.59
C SER A 261 0.59 4.12 -4.35
N LYS A 262 1.44 4.83 -4.41
CA LYS A 262 2.26 5.82 -3.74
C LYS A 262 3.56 5.84 -4.51
N GLU A 263 3.71 6.83 -5.35
CA GLU A 263 4.97 7.01 -6.04
C GLU A 263 6.09 6.93 -5.02
N VAL A 264 7.06 6.09 -5.33
CA VAL A 264 8.38 6.19 -4.69
C VAL A 264 8.72 7.65 -4.71
N CYS A 265 8.91 8.24 -3.52
CA CYS A 265 9.21 9.65 -3.35
C CYS A 265 10.31 10.05 -4.34
N ASP A 266 9.91 10.65 -5.45
CA ASP A 266 10.86 11.25 -6.38
C ASP A 266 11.21 12.63 -5.81
N PRO A 267 12.50 12.93 -5.54
CA PRO A 267 12.93 14.17 -4.89
C PRO A 267 12.78 15.44 -5.76
N LEU A 268 12.10 15.40 -6.91
CA LEU A 268 12.17 16.46 -7.91
C LEU A 268 10.92 17.32 -8.14
N GLN A 269 9.90 17.29 -7.26
CA GLN A 269 8.75 18.19 -7.41
C GLN A 269 8.39 18.98 -6.15
N SER A 270 9.35 19.70 -5.59
CA SER A 270 9.07 20.83 -4.70
C SER A 270 9.81 22.10 -5.16
N SER A 271 9.41 22.64 -6.29
CA SER A 271 9.71 24.02 -6.62
C SER A 271 8.44 24.66 -7.16
N GLN A 272 7.83 25.41 -6.31
CA GLN A 272 7.09 26.66 -6.47
C GLN A 272 5.86 26.72 -5.57
N VAL A 273 6.05 27.29 -4.39
CA VAL A 273 5.10 28.33 -3.92
C VAL A 273 5.91 29.35 -3.13
N SER A 274 6.04 30.51 -3.70
CA SER A 274 6.39 31.75 -3.02
C SER A 274 5.25 32.20 -2.13
#